data_8a89cb648bd56076b9f629f6851c68e0
#
_entry.id   8a89cb648bd56076b9f629f6851c68e0
#
_cell.length_a   1.000
_cell.length_b   1.000
_cell.length_c   1.000
_cell.angle_alpha   90.00
_cell.angle_beta   90.00
_cell.angle_gamma   90.00
#
_symmetry.space_group_name_H-M   'P 1'
#
loop_
_entity.id
_entity.type
_entity.pdbx_description
1 polymer ?
#
loop_
_entity_poly.entity_id
_entity_poly.type
_entity_poly.pdbx_seq_one_letter_code
_entity_poly.pdbx_strand_id
1 'polypeptide(L)'
;MATSASRDTSTGTNYETEVESLLEQFSDHDVQSQVMVGSKRNGGRHYCDIVINGDELISLKYQRVQGTAEEKIPFEFMKLQHAIDDHGYKSATIVVAGPDKAWKWKDYYLSEEFRGKMSSIYPNVRIINHEQFVSEYLYQ
;
A
#
# COMPACT_ATOMS: atom_id res chain seq x y z
N MET A 1 23.54 -5.22 13.41
CA MET A 1 23.09 -5.43 13.01
C MET A 1 22.47 -6.08 12.52
N ALA A 2 22.21 -6.10 12.49
CA ALA A 2 21.61 -6.75 12.07
C ALA A 2 21.38 -7.20 11.18
N THR A 3 21.43 -7.49 10.92
CA THR A 3 21.50 -8.08 10.17
C THR A 3 20.87 -8.55 9.34
N SER A 4 20.97 -8.51 9.15
CA SER A 4 20.88 -9.07 8.00
C SER A 4 19.78 -9.85 7.62
N ALA A 5 19.51 -10.73 8.28
CA ALA A 5 18.35 -11.52 8.04
C ALA A 5 17.16 -10.65 7.86
N SER A 6 17.22 -9.58 8.48
CA SER A 6 16.18 -8.58 8.40
C SER A 6 16.17 -7.83 7.08
N ARG A 7 17.05 -8.17 6.17
CA ARG A 7 17.24 -7.34 4.99
C ARG A 7 15.97 -7.14 4.16
N ASP A 8 15.19 -8.19 3.96
CA ASP A 8 13.98 -8.03 3.15
C ASP A 8 12.94 -7.23 3.90
N THR A 9 12.75 -7.56 5.18
CA THR A 9 11.83 -6.83 6.04
C THR A 9 12.28 -5.38 6.22
N SER A 10 13.59 -5.17 6.42
CA SER A 10 14.09 -3.81 6.64
C SER A 10 13.95 -2.94 5.39
N THR A 11 14.01 -3.52 4.19
CA THR A 11 13.80 -2.74 2.96
C THR A 11 12.37 -2.19 2.92
N GLY A 12 11.38 -3.03 3.21
CA GLY A 12 10.00 -2.58 3.25
C GLY A 12 9.76 -1.58 4.37
N THR A 13 10.34 -1.85 5.55
CA THR A 13 10.20 -0.96 6.69
C THR A 13 10.84 0.40 6.40
N ASN A 14 11.99 0.42 5.73
CA ASN A 14 12.65 1.68 5.38
C ASN A 14 11.80 2.50 4.43
N TYR A 15 11.15 1.85 3.46
CA TYR A 15 10.26 2.56 2.55
C TYR A 15 9.05 3.14 3.28
N GLU A 16 8.46 2.37 4.19
CA GLU A 16 7.34 2.86 5.00
C GLU A 16 7.74 4.08 5.82
N THR A 17 8.90 4.02 6.46
CA THR A 17 9.40 5.13 7.25
C THR A 17 9.65 6.37 6.38
N GLU A 18 10.21 6.16 5.21
CA GLU A 18 10.46 7.26 4.28
C GLU A 18 9.15 7.93 3.85
N VAL A 19 8.13 7.14 3.49
CA VAL A 19 6.85 7.67 3.06
C VAL A 19 6.16 8.42 4.20
N GLU A 20 6.19 7.86 5.40
CA GLU A 20 5.61 8.51 6.57
C GLU A 20 6.28 9.87 6.81
N SER A 21 7.60 9.90 6.73
CA SER A 21 8.37 11.12 6.92
C SER A 21 8.04 12.18 5.86
N LEU A 22 7.91 11.75 4.60
CA LEU A 22 7.56 12.65 3.52
C LEU A 22 6.17 13.26 3.74
N LEU A 23 5.21 12.44 4.14
CA LEU A 23 3.86 12.93 4.41
C LEU A 23 3.85 13.94 5.56
N GLU A 24 4.62 13.68 6.62
CA GLU A 24 4.69 14.59 7.75
C GLU A 24 5.33 15.92 7.39
N GLN A 25 6.35 15.90 6.51
CA GLN A 25 7.07 17.11 6.14
C GLN A 25 6.40 17.91 5.03
N PHE A 26 5.72 17.26 4.12
CA PHE A 26 5.27 17.90 2.88
C PHE A 26 3.77 17.81 2.64
N SER A 27 3.00 17.49 3.67
CA SER A 27 1.54 17.53 3.55
C SER A 27 0.93 17.93 4.88
N ASP A 28 -0.34 18.32 4.84
CA ASP A 28 -1.11 18.68 6.04
C ASP A 28 -2.01 17.55 6.50
N HIS A 29 -1.83 16.36 5.92
CA HIS A 29 -2.66 15.21 6.30
C HIS A 29 -2.35 14.74 7.71
N ASP A 30 -3.38 14.26 8.42
CA ASP A 30 -3.20 13.52 9.65
C ASP A 30 -2.74 12.12 9.26
N VAL A 31 -1.56 11.71 9.71
CA VAL A 31 -0.91 10.47 9.27
C VAL A 31 -0.65 9.58 10.47
N GLN A 32 -1.15 8.36 10.41
CA GLN A 32 -0.85 7.33 11.41
C GLN A 32 -0.27 6.12 10.71
N SER A 33 0.74 5.49 11.32
CA SER A 33 1.40 4.33 10.73
C SER A 33 1.09 3.07 11.54
N GLN A 34 1.11 1.93 10.86
CA GLN A 34 0.91 0.61 11.47
C GLN A 34 -0.34 0.57 12.32
N VAL A 35 -1.47 0.91 11.69
CA VAL A 35 -2.76 1.00 12.38
C VAL A 35 -3.50 -0.32 12.27
N MET A 36 -4.00 -0.82 13.38
CA MET A 36 -4.87 -2.01 13.37
C MET A 36 -6.26 -1.56 12.93
N VAL A 37 -6.65 -1.94 11.72
CA VAL A 37 -7.88 -1.46 11.11
C VAL A 37 -9.05 -2.43 11.28
N GLY A 38 -8.87 -3.47 12.08
CA GLY A 38 -9.94 -4.40 12.39
C GLY A 38 -9.49 -5.82 12.16
N SER A 39 -10.45 -6.75 12.21
CA SER A 39 -10.19 -8.15 11.96
C SER A 39 -10.43 -8.47 10.51
N LYS A 40 -9.56 -9.31 9.94
CA LYS A 40 -9.81 -9.89 8.62
C LYS A 40 -10.94 -10.91 8.75
N ARG A 41 -11.58 -11.23 7.63
CA ARG A 41 -12.72 -12.18 7.65
C ARG A 41 -12.32 -13.58 8.07
N ASN A 42 -11.01 -13.90 8.01
CA ASN A 42 -10.51 -15.18 8.52
C ASN A 42 -10.21 -15.14 10.03
N GLY A 43 -10.48 -14.02 10.70
CA GLY A 43 -10.28 -13.87 12.14
C GLY A 43 -8.94 -13.25 12.53
N GLY A 44 -8.02 -13.07 11.59
CA GLY A 44 -6.72 -12.46 11.89
C GLY A 44 -6.81 -10.95 11.99
N ARG A 45 -5.83 -10.36 12.66
CA ARG A 45 -5.76 -8.90 12.76
C ARG A 45 -5.23 -8.32 11.44
N HIS A 46 -5.80 -7.18 11.04
CA HIS A 46 -5.37 -6.49 9.83
C HIS A 46 -4.67 -5.19 10.23
N TYR A 47 -3.38 -5.08 9.93
CA TYR A 47 -2.61 -3.87 10.15
C TYR A 47 -2.38 -3.19 8.81
N CYS A 48 -2.66 -1.89 8.75
CA CYS A 48 -2.43 -1.09 7.55
C CYS A 48 -1.18 -0.25 7.74
N ASP A 49 -0.39 -0.13 6.69
CA ASP A 49 0.89 0.58 6.77
C ASP A 49 0.71 2.04 7.18
N ILE A 50 -0.23 2.74 6.55
CA ILE A 50 -0.50 4.15 6.83
C ILE A 50 -2.01 4.39 6.70
N VAL A 51 -2.56 5.20 7.60
CA VAL A 51 -3.94 5.66 7.50
C VAL A 51 -3.90 7.19 7.47
N ILE A 52 -4.52 7.78 6.45
CA ILE A 52 -4.56 9.22 6.25
C ILE A 52 -5.91 9.75 6.64
N ASN A 53 -5.91 10.77 7.51
CA ASN A 53 -7.11 11.48 7.96
C ASN A 53 -8.16 10.54 8.58
N GLY A 54 -7.69 9.40 9.10
CA GLY A 54 -8.55 8.45 9.79
C GLY A 54 -9.44 7.60 8.89
N ASP A 55 -9.45 7.82 7.58
CA ASP A 55 -10.40 7.15 6.71
C ASP A 55 -9.82 6.59 5.41
N GLU A 56 -8.62 6.96 5.04
CA GLU A 56 -8.02 6.42 3.81
C GLU A 56 -6.86 5.49 4.15
N LEU A 57 -6.93 4.26 3.65
CA LEU A 57 -5.92 3.23 3.90
C LEU A 57 -4.85 3.28 2.81
N ILE A 58 -3.58 3.27 3.21
CA ILE A 58 -2.47 3.26 2.26
C ILE A 58 -1.65 2.00 2.53
N SER A 59 -1.58 1.13 1.53
CA SER A 59 -0.77 -0.08 1.58
C SER A 59 0.47 0.11 0.72
N LEU A 60 1.64 -0.07 1.31
CA LEU A 60 2.91 0.18 0.63
C LEU A 60 3.56 -1.14 0.27
N LYS A 61 3.84 -1.32 -1.02
CA LYS A 61 4.49 -2.53 -1.52
C LYS A 61 5.78 -2.13 -2.23
N TYR A 62 6.90 -2.39 -1.58
CA TYR A 62 8.22 -2.07 -2.12
C TYR A 62 8.97 -3.34 -2.46
N GLN A 63 9.59 -3.36 -3.64
CA GLN A 63 10.38 -4.49 -4.07
C GLN A 63 11.67 -3.97 -4.71
N ARG A 64 12.80 -4.31 -4.11
CA ARG A 64 14.12 -3.87 -4.59
C ARG A 64 14.71 -4.87 -5.58
N VAL A 65 14.42 -6.14 -5.35
CA VAL A 65 14.83 -7.25 -6.22
C VAL A 65 13.61 -8.12 -6.45
N GLN A 66 13.66 -8.98 -7.45
CA GLN A 66 12.53 -9.87 -7.71
C GLN A 66 12.21 -10.70 -6.48
N GLY A 67 10.93 -10.79 -6.15
CA GLY A 67 10.46 -11.49 -4.97
C GLY A 67 8.99 -11.80 -5.09
N THR A 68 8.35 -12.06 -3.95
CA THR A 68 6.97 -12.54 -3.92
C THR A 68 5.95 -11.46 -3.55
N ALA A 69 6.41 -10.23 -3.26
CA ALA A 69 5.47 -9.18 -2.87
C ALA A 69 4.43 -8.92 -3.97
N GLU A 70 4.85 -8.99 -5.23
CA GLU A 70 3.93 -8.71 -6.33
C GLU A 70 2.83 -9.77 -6.47
N GLU A 71 3.07 -10.99 -6.02
CA GLU A 71 2.05 -12.03 -6.08
C GLU A 71 0.91 -11.77 -5.10
N LYS A 72 1.15 -10.93 -4.10
CA LYS A 72 0.16 -10.61 -3.08
C LYS A 72 -0.74 -9.44 -3.43
N ILE A 73 -0.47 -8.78 -4.55
CA ILE A 73 -1.24 -7.59 -4.94
C ILE A 73 -2.75 -7.89 -5.07
N PRO A 74 -3.17 -8.93 -5.80
CA PRO A 74 -4.62 -9.18 -5.90
C PRO A 74 -5.26 -9.48 -4.54
N PHE A 75 -4.56 -10.20 -3.67
CA PHE A 75 -5.06 -10.49 -2.32
C PHE A 75 -5.20 -9.20 -1.51
N GLU A 76 -4.26 -8.28 -1.70
CA GLU A 76 -4.29 -7.00 -1.00
C GLU A 76 -5.54 -6.19 -1.37
N PHE A 77 -5.93 -6.20 -2.65
CA PHE A 77 -7.16 -5.56 -3.07
C PHE A 77 -8.36 -6.08 -2.28
N MET A 78 -8.48 -7.41 -2.20
CA MET A 78 -9.58 -8.05 -1.50
C MET A 78 -9.58 -7.67 -0.01
N LYS A 79 -8.41 -7.77 0.61
CA LYS A 79 -8.29 -7.52 2.04
C LYS A 79 -8.64 -6.07 2.40
N LEU A 80 -8.19 -5.13 1.58
CA LEU A 80 -8.47 -3.71 1.83
C LEU A 80 -9.96 -3.41 1.60
N GLN A 81 -10.58 -3.99 0.59
CA GLN A 81 -12.02 -3.79 0.38
C GLN A 81 -12.81 -4.35 1.56
N HIS A 82 -12.41 -5.51 2.10
CA HIS A 82 -13.05 -6.05 3.29
C HIS A 82 -12.95 -5.09 4.48
N ALA A 83 -11.79 -4.47 4.67
CA ALA A 83 -11.61 -3.50 5.76
C ALA A 83 -12.55 -2.30 5.58
N ILE A 84 -12.70 -1.83 4.35
CA ILE A 84 -13.62 -0.73 4.05
C ILE A 84 -15.05 -1.14 4.36
N ASP A 85 -15.46 -2.30 3.86
CA ASP A 85 -16.84 -2.77 4.02
C ASP A 85 -17.17 -3.10 5.48
N ASP A 86 -16.23 -3.75 6.18
CA ASP A 86 -16.52 -4.29 7.52
C ASP A 86 -16.23 -3.28 8.63
N HIS A 87 -15.36 -2.30 8.41
CA HIS A 87 -14.88 -1.40 9.47
C HIS A 87 -15.04 0.08 9.14
N GLY A 88 -15.67 0.41 8.02
CA GLY A 88 -16.12 1.79 7.77
C GLY A 88 -15.10 2.75 7.22
N TYR A 89 -13.98 2.27 6.70
CA TYR A 89 -13.02 3.16 6.03
C TYR A 89 -13.58 3.62 4.69
N LYS A 90 -13.06 4.75 4.18
CA LYS A 90 -13.61 5.38 3.00
C LYS A 90 -13.03 4.81 1.70
N SER A 91 -11.72 4.65 1.66
CA SER A 91 -11.03 4.20 0.45
C SER A 91 -9.67 3.61 0.81
N ALA A 92 -9.04 2.97 -0.18
CA ALA A 92 -7.70 2.42 0.00
C ALA A 92 -6.90 2.58 -1.28
N THR A 93 -5.59 2.80 -1.11
CA THR A 93 -4.65 2.94 -2.21
C THR A 93 -3.47 2.00 -1.96
N ILE A 94 -3.16 1.18 -2.95
CA ILE A 94 -1.95 0.36 -2.94
C ILE A 94 -0.89 1.11 -3.73
N VAL A 95 0.28 1.33 -3.12
CA VAL A 95 1.40 2.01 -3.77
C VAL A 95 2.47 0.98 -4.07
N VAL A 96 2.82 0.82 -5.34
CA VAL A 96 3.90 -0.08 -5.75
C VAL A 96 5.14 0.75 -6.03
N ALA A 97 6.27 0.34 -5.46
CA ALA A 97 7.49 1.11 -5.52
C ALA A 97 8.72 0.21 -5.66
N GLY A 98 9.84 0.82 -6.01
CA GLY A 98 11.09 0.13 -6.26
C GLY A 98 11.43 0.13 -7.74
N PRO A 99 12.67 -0.28 -8.10
CA PRO A 99 13.08 -0.21 -9.50
C PRO A 99 12.25 -1.14 -10.39
N ASP A 100 11.98 -0.70 -11.62
CA ASP A 100 11.14 -1.46 -12.55
C ASP A 100 11.65 -2.87 -12.77
N LYS A 101 12.97 -3.04 -12.84
CA LYS A 101 13.56 -4.37 -13.08
C LYS A 101 13.31 -5.36 -11.95
N ALA A 102 12.91 -4.86 -10.78
CA ALA A 102 12.60 -5.73 -9.64
C ALA A 102 11.20 -6.33 -9.74
N TRP A 103 10.37 -5.80 -10.64
CA TRP A 103 8.98 -6.19 -10.76
C TRP A 103 8.75 -6.92 -12.08
N LYS A 104 8.08 -8.06 -12.03
CA LYS A 104 7.67 -8.78 -13.24
C LYS A 104 6.33 -8.29 -13.75
N TRP A 105 5.44 -7.90 -12.83
CA TRP A 105 4.04 -7.62 -13.14
C TRP A 105 3.65 -6.16 -12.94
N LYS A 106 4.61 -5.28 -12.64
CA LYS A 106 4.30 -3.89 -12.31
C LYS A 106 3.55 -3.18 -13.44
N ASP A 107 4.01 -3.35 -14.68
CA ASP A 107 3.34 -2.72 -15.83
C ASP A 107 1.91 -3.22 -15.97
N TYR A 108 1.68 -4.50 -15.77
CA TYR A 108 0.33 -5.05 -15.85
C TYR A 108 -0.53 -4.52 -14.72
N TYR A 109 -0.03 -4.50 -13.50
CA TYR A 109 -0.79 -3.99 -12.35
C TYR A 109 -1.16 -2.53 -12.50
N LEU A 110 -0.36 -1.75 -13.22
CA LEU A 110 -0.63 -0.35 -13.45
C LEU A 110 -1.39 -0.10 -14.76
N SER A 111 -1.70 -1.15 -15.51
CA SER A 111 -2.41 -1.03 -16.78
C SER A 111 -3.89 -0.72 -16.58
N GLU A 112 -4.49 -0.15 -17.61
CA GLU A 112 -5.94 0.11 -17.59
C GLU A 112 -6.73 -1.19 -17.50
N GLU A 113 -6.22 -2.26 -18.11
CA GLU A 113 -6.89 -3.55 -18.08
C GLU A 113 -7.03 -4.06 -16.65
N PHE A 114 -5.93 -4.13 -15.91
CA PHE A 114 -5.95 -4.64 -14.54
C PHE A 114 -6.74 -3.71 -13.63
N ARG A 115 -6.49 -2.41 -13.73
CA ARG A 115 -7.18 -1.42 -12.90
C ARG A 115 -8.69 -1.45 -13.13
N GLY A 116 -9.11 -1.59 -14.38
CA GLY A 116 -10.53 -1.67 -14.70
C GLY A 116 -11.19 -2.92 -14.13
N LYS A 117 -10.53 -4.07 -14.25
CA LYS A 117 -11.04 -5.31 -13.68
C LYS A 117 -11.16 -5.22 -12.17
N MET A 118 -10.13 -4.70 -11.52
CA MET A 118 -10.11 -4.64 -10.06
C MET A 118 -11.11 -3.62 -9.53
N SER A 119 -11.31 -2.49 -10.22
CA SER A 119 -12.27 -1.50 -9.77
C SER A 119 -13.70 -2.00 -9.90
N SER A 120 -13.96 -2.93 -10.82
CA SER A 120 -15.31 -3.49 -10.93
C SER A 120 -15.61 -4.49 -9.80
N ILE A 121 -14.57 -5.13 -9.25
CA ILE A 121 -14.73 -6.08 -8.13
C ILE A 121 -14.55 -5.37 -6.78
N TYR A 122 -13.56 -4.47 -6.70
CA TYR A 122 -13.18 -3.78 -5.46
C TYR A 122 -13.21 -2.27 -5.71
N PRO A 123 -14.40 -1.67 -5.74
CA PRO A 123 -14.56 -0.29 -6.24
C PRO A 123 -13.91 0.79 -5.39
N ASN A 124 -13.57 0.48 -4.14
CA ASN A 124 -12.99 1.49 -3.25
C ASN A 124 -11.48 1.32 -3.07
N VAL A 125 -10.86 0.43 -3.84
CA VAL A 125 -9.41 0.18 -3.76
C VAL A 125 -8.78 0.45 -5.12
N ARG A 126 -7.65 1.18 -5.12
CA ARG A 126 -6.91 1.46 -6.36
C ARG A 126 -5.44 1.16 -6.18
N ILE A 127 -4.70 1.14 -7.29
CA ILE A 127 -3.27 0.90 -7.28
C ILE A 127 -2.57 1.99 -8.09
N ILE A 128 -1.49 2.54 -7.54
CA ILE A 128 -0.70 3.59 -8.18
C ILE A 128 0.78 3.31 -7.93
N ASN A 129 1.65 4.01 -8.66
CA ASN A 129 3.08 3.91 -8.40
C ASN A 129 3.52 5.01 -7.43
N HIS A 130 4.80 4.97 -7.04
CA HIS A 130 5.35 5.93 -6.08
C HIS A 130 5.25 7.37 -6.60
N GLU A 131 5.57 7.58 -7.86
CA GLU A 131 5.55 8.92 -8.46
C GLU A 131 4.17 9.53 -8.43
N GLN A 132 3.15 8.73 -8.73
CA GLN A 132 1.77 9.20 -8.68
C GLN A 132 1.37 9.50 -7.23
N PHE A 133 1.80 8.66 -6.29
CA PHE A 133 1.54 8.90 -4.87
C PHE A 133 2.11 10.25 -4.42
N VAL A 134 3.37 10.51 -4.75
CA VAL A 134 4.01 11.78 -4.41
C VAL A 134 3.24 12.95 -5.01
N SER A 135 2.87 12.82 -6.28
CA SER A 135 2.14 13.87 -6.98
C SER A 135 0.80 14.19 -6.34
N GLU A 136 0.09 13.16 -5.86
CA GLU A 136 -1.27 13.35 -5.33
C GLU A 136 -1.31 13.72 -3.85
N TYR A 137 -0.36 13.23 -3.05
CA TYR A 137 -0.44 13.34 -1.60
C TYR A 137 0.54 14.34 -0.99
N LEU A 138 1.59 14.71 -1.71
CA LEU A 138 2.59 15.64 -1.19
C LEU A 138 2.47 16.98 -1.90
N TYR A 139 2.98 18.01 -1.24
CA TYR A 139 3.02 19.37 -1.81
C TYR A 139 1.64 19.93 -2.13
N GLN A 140 0.64 19.50 -1.40
CA GLN A 140 -0.74 19.97 -1.57
C GLN A 140 -0.97 21.32 -0.92
#